data_48879728c45e77d37aa79cd82ae86a50
#
_entry.id   48879728c45e77d37aa79cd82ae86a50
#
_cell.length_a   1.000
_cell.length_b   1.000
_cell.length_c   1.000
_cell.angle_alpha   90.00
_cell.angle_beta   90.00
_cell.angle_gamma   90.00
#
_symmetry.space_group_name_H-M   'P 1'
#
loop_
_entity.id
_entity.type
_entity.pdbx_description
1 polymer ?
#
loop_
_entity_poly.entity_id
_entity_poly.type
_entity_poly.pdbx_seq_one_letter_code
_entity_poly.pdbx_strand_id
1 'polypeptide(L)'
;SYFDSDGESGDIVSDAVWARNQAVAERFNVNIVELRTADGETANEFVRSAILSGDDSFDAADVDIAASWFFATNGYFFDLAELECVDLTKSYWDCDLMNDLSFGGRSYYALGAANLDSYDETHILAYNKRLAVNVGVVQPYWRNNKLYNDVTSGGWTLDKFYEYSLVASYDRNGDGRMTSSDCYGYFADTDDMLAGMCAGAGERFVTRASDGDLMLVTDDNERLSGLYARLKSQFYNGSCRYGDDDMLIMLFDNAQGLFCDVTLAEFTELNDSFFEYEPLPYPKPDESQSEYHSRVESCNATVVPASCPDPEFVGVLLEAPASESTGGLLQAYIADCIGINHEGGEGSYELL
;
A
#
# COMPACT_ATOMS: atom_id res chain seq x y z
N SER A 1 -4.03 -12.77 -9.21
CA SER A 1 -4.30 -13.37 -7.89
C SER A 1 -2.99 -13.77 -7.22
N TYR A 2 -2.89 -13.55 -5.92
CA TYR A 2 -1.74 -13.96 -5.10
C TYR A 2 -1.93 -15.32 -4.42
N PHE A 3 -3.06 -16.01 -4.68
CA PHE A 3 -3.38 -17.30 -4.07
C PHE A 3 -3.08 -18.49 -4.95
N ASP A 4 -3.29 -18.39 -6.26
CA ASP A 4 -3.05 -19.46 -7.21
C ASP A 4 -2.53 -18.95 -8.55
N SER A 5 -1.74 -19.80 -9.22
CA SER A 5 -1.19 -19.55 -10.54
C SER A 5 -1.17 -20.84 -11.34
N ASP A 6 -1.49 -20.76 -12.63
CA ASP A 6 -1.61 -21.90 -13.55
C ASP A 6 -0.26 -22.57 -13.93
N GLY A 7 0.85 -22.12 -13.35
CA GLY A 7 2.20 -22.63 -13.60
C GLY A 7 3.13 -21.52 -14.09
N GLU A 8 4.32 -21.91 -14.53
CA GLU A 8 5.33 -20.96 -15.05
C GLU A 8 4.82 -20.24 -16.30
N SER A 9 4.51 -18.95 -16.15
CA SER A 9 3.94 -18.10 -17.22
C SER A 9 4.99 -17.17 -17.85
N GLY A 10 6.13 -16.96 -17.18
CA GLY A 10 7.13 -15.95 -17.48
C GLY A 10 6.87 -14.61 -16.82
N ASP A 11 5.76 -14.46 -16.11
CA ASP A 11 5.50 -13.38 -15.19
C ASP A 11 6.13 -13.71 -13.83
N ILE A 12 7.02 -12.83 -13.32
CA ILE A 12 7.86 -13.14 -12.16
C ILE A 12 7.07 -13.31 -10.88
N VAL A 13 5.97 -12.57 -10.72
CA VAL A 13 5.10 -12.65 -9.54
C VAL A 13 4.27 -13.91 -9.59
N SER A 14 3.63 -14.20 -10.73
CA SER A 14 2.84 -15.42 -10.95
C SER A 14 3.70 -16.68 -10.79
N ASP A 15 4.91 -16.69 -11.32
CA ASP A 15 5.86 -17.79 -11.21
C ASP A 15 6.29 -18.01 -9.74
N ALA A 16 6.46 -16.93 -8.96
CA ALA A 16 6.77 -17.00 -7.54
C ALA A 16 5.57 -17.53 -6.71
N VAL A 17 4.33 -17.13 -7.03
CA VAL A 17 3.11 -17.70 -6.44
C VAL A 17 3.04 -19.20 -6.67
N TRP A 18 3.25 -19.62 -7.91
CA TRP A 18 3.26 -21.04 -8.25
C TRP A 18 4.33 -21.83 -7.47
N ALA A 19 5.56 -21.34 -7.45
CA ALA A 19 6.66 -21.98 -6.73
C ALA A 19 6.38 -22.13 -5.23
N ARG A 20 5.85 -21.06 -4.60
CA ARG A 20 5.40 -21.09 -3.19
C ARG A 20 4.35 -22.16 -2.96
N ASN A 21 3.31 -22.19 -3.80
CA ASN A 21 2.22 -23.15 -3.66
C ASN A 21 2.69 -24.60 -3.82
N GLN A 22 3.63 -24.87 -4.74
CA GLN A 22 4.22 -26.18 -4.88
C GLN A 22 5.00 -26.59 -3.62
N ALA A 23 5.80 -25.71 -3.05
CA ALA A 23 6.55 -25.98 -1.83
C ALA A 23 5.61 -26.30 -0.65
N VAL A 24 4.53 -25.53 -0.48
CA VAL A 24 3.54 -25.78 0.57
C VAL A 24 2.79 -27.10 0.32
N ALA A 25 2.33 -27.34 -0.92
CA ALA A 25 1.61 -28.54 -1.29
C ALA A 25 2.45 -29.81 -1.04
N GLU A 26 3.73 -29.81 -1.43
CA GLU A 26 4.64 -30.94 -1.19
C GLU A 26 4.91 -31.16 0.32
N ARG A 27 5.14 -30.07 1.07
CA ARG A 27 5.48 -30.14 2.49
C ARG A 27 4.34 -30.70 3.34
N PHE A 28 3.10 -30.29 3.07
CA PHE A 28 1.93 -30.65 3.87
C PHE A 28 1.06 -31.70 3.22
N ASN A 29 1.40 -32.15 2.00
CA ASN A 29 0.62 -33.09 1.19
C ASN A 29 -0.83 -32.62 1.02
N VAL A 30 -0.99 -31.37 0.64
CA VAL A 30 -2.26 -30.70 0.38
C VAL A 30 -2.38 -30.29 -1.08
N ASN A 31 -3.58 -29.95 -1.52
CA ASN A 31 -3.84 -29.30 -2.78
C ASN A 31 -4.48 -27.93 -2.50
N ILE A 32 -3.84 -26.85 -2.93
CA ILE A 32 -4.37 -25.50 -2.83
C ILE A 32 -5.26 -25.28 -4.05
N VAL A 33 -6.50 -24.87 -3.83
CA VAL A 33 -7.48 -24.60 -4.89
C VAL A 33 -8.16 -23.27 -4.60
N GLU A 34 -8.06 -22.35 -5.52
CA GLU A 34 -8.75 -21.07 -5.44
C GLU A 34 -10.15 -21.17 -6.03
N LEU A 35 -11.16 -20.73 -5.27
CA LEU A 35 -12.54 -20.55 -5.72
C LEU A 35 -12.76 -19.07 -6.00
N ARG A 36 -12.73 -18.67 -7.28
CA ARG A 36 -12.88 -17.28 -7.68
C ARG A 36 -14.35 -16.88 -7.78
N THR A 37 -14.67 -15.71 -7.28
CA THR A 37 -15.94 -15.01 -7.50
C THR A 37 -15.80 -13.97 -8.60
N ALA A 38 -16.91 -13.34 -9.01
CA ALA A 38 -16.90 -12.32 -10.05
C ALA A 38 -16.21 -11.01 -9.59
N ASP A 39 -16.37 -10.67 -8.32
CA ASP A 39 -15.85 -9.46 -7.67
C ASP A 39 -15.85 -9.62 -6.14
N GLY A 40 -15.29 -8.64 -5.42
CA GLY A 40 -15.19 -8.64 -3.96
C GLY A 40 -16.55 -8.58 -3.25
N GLU A 41 -17.55 -7.87 -3.79
CA GLU A 41 -18.90 -7.83 -3.22
C GLU A 41 -19.54 -9.21 -3.27
N THR A 42 -19.41 -9.89 -4.41
CA THR A 42 -19.87 -11.28 -4.59
C THR A 42 -19.14 -12.24 -3.65
N ALA A 43 -17.83 -12.04 -3.42
CA ALA A 43 -17.05 -12.83 -2.47
C ALA A 43 -17.59 -12.67 -1.05
N ASN A 44 -17.77 -11.45 -0.57
CA ASN A 44 -18.29 -11.19 0.76
C ASN A 44 -19.68 -11.79 0.99
N GLU A 45 -20.59 -11.68 0.02
CA GLU A 45 -21.92 -12.27 0.08
C GLU A 45 -21.88 -13.81 0.05
N PHE A 46 -20.98 -14.40 -0.73
CA PHE A 46 -20.76 -15.85 -0.75
C PHE A 46 -20.27 -16.35 0.61
N VAL A 47 -19.23 -15.73 1.16
CA VAL A 47 -18.67 -16.08 2.48
C VAL A 47 -19.75 -15.94 3.57
N ARG A 48 -20.50 -14.84 3.58
CA ARG A 48 -21.59 -14.63 4.53
C ARG A 48 -22.65 -15.74 4.43
N SER A 49 -23.06 -16.09 3.23
CA SER A 49 -24.10 -17.08 3.01
C SER A 49 -23.64 -18.48 3.42
N ALA A 50 -22.40 -18.84 3.13
CA ALA A 50 -21.79 -20.09 3.52
C ALA A 50 -21.74 -20.24 5.05
N ILE A 51 -21.23 -19.21 5.75
CA ILE A 51 -21.15 -19.23 7.22
C ILE A 51 -22.56 -19.38 7.85
N LEU A 52 -23.55 -18.63 7.35
CA LEU A 52 -24.92 -18.70 7.88
C LEU A 52 -25.61 -20.05 7.61
N SER A 53 -25.27 -20.73 6.53
CA SER A 53 -25.80 -22.05 6.20
C SER A 53 -25.03 -23.21 6.82
N GLY A 54 -23.85 -22.94 7.42
CA GLY A 54 -22.92 -23.95 7.89
C GLY A 54 -22.28 -24.75 6.75
N ASP A 55 -22.08 -24.09 5.60
CA ASP A 55 -21.39 -24.67 4.44
C ASP A 55 -19.87 -24.65 4.73
N ASP A 56 -19.20 -25.75 4.52
CA ASP A 56 -17.77 -25.98 4.69
C ASP A 56 -17.04 -26.19 3.36
N SER A 57 -17.56 -25.62 2.27
CA SER A 57 -17.01 -25.78 0.93
C SER A 57 -15.66 -25.09 0.70
N PHE A 58 -15.21 -24.23 1.62
CA PHE A 58 -13.91 -23.57 1.62
C PHE A 58 -13.36 -23.42 3.03
N ASP A 59 -12.03 -23.40 3.16
CA ASP A 59 -11.32 -23.38 4.44
C ASP A 59 -10.93 -21.98 4.89
N ALA A 60 -10.57 -21.11 3.94
CA ALA A 60 -10.26 -19.71 4.16
C ALA A 60 -10.86 -18.86 3.04
N ALA A 61 -11.02 -17.59 3.26
CA ALA A 61 -11.54 -16.66 2.25
C ALA A 61 -10.76 -15.35 2.29
N ASP A 62 -10.61 -14.76 1.10
CA ASP A 62 -10.11 -13.42 0.95
C ASP A 62 -11.31 -12.47 0.83
N VAL A 63 -11.38 -11.49 1.72
CA VAL A 63 -12.55 -10.62 1.86
C VAL A 63 -12.12 -9.16 1.95
N ASP A 64 -12.90 -8.27 1.35
CA ASP A 64 -12.74 -6.83 1.55
C ASP A 64 -12.92 -6.48 3.03
N ILE A 65 -11.91 -5.81 3.62
CA ILE A 65 -11.89 -5.52 5.05
C ILE A 65 -13.03 -4.59 5.44
N ALA A 66 -13.29 -3.54 4.68
CA ALA A 66 -14.29 -2.54 5.00
C ALA A 66 -15.70 -3.14 4.96
N ALA A 67 -16.00 -3.93 3.92
CA ALA A 67 -17.30 -4.58 3.78
C ALA A 67 -17.50 -5.76 4.75
N SER A 68 -16.42 -6.43 5.18
CA SER A 68 -16.48 -7.59 6.06
C SER A 68 -16.39 -7.26 7.55
N TRP A 69 -16.14 -6.02 7.92
CA TRP A 69 -15.98 -5.58 9.32
C TRP A 69 -17.16 -5.97 10.23
N PHE A 70 -18.38 -5.85 9.70
CA PHE A 70 -19.58 -6.31 10.42
C PHE A 70 -19.54 -7.80 10.74
N PHE A 71 -19.01 -8.64 9.86
CA PHE A 71 -18.94 -10.09 10.07
C PHE A 71 -17.90 -10.43 11.13
N ALA A 72 -16.74 -9.80 11.09
CA ALA A 72 -15.70 -9.94 12.10
C ALA A 72 -16.24 -9.60 13.51
N THR A 73 -16.91 -8.43 13.65
CA THR A 73 -17.45 -7.98 14.93
C THR A 73 -18.61 -8.83 15.47
N ASN A 74 -19.26 -9.63 14.62
CA ASN A 74 -20.36 -10.53 14.97
C ASN A 74 -19.95 -12.00 15.10
N GLY A 75 -18.64 -12.30 15.07
CA GLY A 75 -18.12 -13.64 15.33
C GLY A 75 -18.28 -14.62 14.17
N TYR A 76 -18.30 -14.12 12.93
CA TYR A 76 -18.31 -14.96 11.73
C TYR A 76 -16.91 -15.46 11.33
N PHE A 77 -15.85 -14.90 11.91
CA PHE A 77 -14.48 -15.31 11.66
C PHE A 77 -13.82 -15.80 12.95
N PHE A 78 -12.89 -16.73 12.82
CA PHE A 78 -12.02 -17.15 13.92
C PHE A 78 -11.06 -16.01 14.30
N ASP A 79 -10.78 -15.92 15.60
CA ASP A 79 -9.68 -15.10 16.10
C ASP A 79 -8.35 -15.81 15.82
N LEU A 80 -7.55 -15.24 14.95
CA LEU A 80 -6.26 -15.83 14.56
C LEU A 80 -5.29 -15.96 15.73
N ALA A 81 -5.44 -15.12 16.76
CA ALA A 81 -4.62 -15.20 17.97
C ALA A 81 -4.97 -16.42 18.86
N GLU A 82 -6.12 -17.05 18.65
CA GLU A 82 -6.51 -18.28 19.34
C GLU A 82 -5.99 -19.56 18.65
N LEU A 83 -5.46 -19.47 17.42
CA LEU A 83 -4.90 -20.59 16.69
C LEU A 83 -3.45 -20.87 17.15
N GLU A 84 -3.21 -22.02 17.79
CA GLU A 84 -1.92 -22.35 18.42
C GLU A 84 -0.74 -22.37 17.42
N CYS A 85 -1.00 -22.63 16.15
CA CYS A 85 0.01 -22.73 15.10
C CYS A 85 0.30 -21.39 14.41
N VAL A 86 -0.46 -20.30 14.68
CA VAL A 86 -0.27 -18.98 14.07
C VAL A 86 0.53 -18.10 15.02
N ASP A 87 1.70 -17.64 14.58
CA ASP A 87 2.56 -16.72 15.34
C ASP A 87 2.51 -15.33 14.71
N LEU A 88 1.55 -14.51 15.12
CA LEU A 88 1.34 -13.15 14.62
C LEU A 88 2.48 -12.16 14.91
N THR A 89 3.58 -12.61 15.56
CA THR A 89 4.76 -11.78 15.82
C THR A 89 5.85 -11.94 14.74
N LYS A 90 5.63 -12.80 13.78
CA LYS A 90 6.61 -13.08 12.72
C LYS A 90 6.62 -11.98 11.67
N SER A 91 7.81 -11.74 11.10
CA SER A 91 8.05 -10.66 10.12
C SER A 91 7.43 -10.89 8.74
N TYR A 92 6.85 -12.04 8.47
CA TYR A 92 6.07 -12.27 7.26
C TYR A 92 4.61 -11.83 7.38
N TRP A 93 4.17 -11.47 8.59
CA TRP A 93 2.91 -10.78 8.80
C TRP A 93 3.11 -9.27 8.81
N ASP A 94 2.15 -8.53 8.30
CA ASP A 94 2.05 -7.09 8.50
C ASP A 94 1.49 -6.83 9.91
N CYS A 95 2.38 -6.90 10.90
CA CYS A 95 2.00 -6.81 12.30
C CYS A 95 1.38 -5.45 12.66
N ASP A 96 1.80 -4.38 11.99
CA ASP A 96 1.30 -3.03 12.27
C ASP A 96 -0.12 -2.87 11.74
N LEU A 97 -0.37 -3.25 10.48
CA LEU A 97 -1.70 -3.18 9.89
C LEU A 97 -2.68 -4.14 10.58
N MET A 98 -2.25 -5.37 10.85
CA MET A 98 -3.08 -6.35 11.59
C MET A 98 -3.42 -5.87 13.00
N ASN A 99 -2.47 -5.21 13.68
CA ASN A 99 -2.73 -4.60 14.98
C ASN A 99 -3.71 -3.43 14.87
N ASP A 100 -3.59 -2.60 13.85
CA ASP A 100 -4.52 -1.48 13.61
C ASP A 100 -5.95 -1.97 13.32
N LEU A 101 -6.10 -3.10 12.64
CA LEU A 101 -7.38 -3.74 12.34
C LEU A 101 -7.92 -4.63 13.48
N SER A 102 -7.14 -4.89 14.52
CA SER A 102 -7.60 -5.70 15.65
C SER A 102 -8.60 -4.90 16.51
N PHE A 103 -9.53 -5.57 17.16
CA PHE A 103 -10.46 -4.93 18.12
C PHE A 103 -10.88 -5.90 19.21
N GLY A 104 -11.17 -5.35 20.40
CA GLY A 104 -11.50 -6.17 21.56
C GLY A 104 -10.42 -7.20 21.93
N GLY A 105 -9.15 -6.94 21.56
CA GLY A 105 -8.03 -7.84 21.76
C GLY A 105 -7.98 -9.03 20.82
N ARG A 106 -8.69 -9.00 19.69
CA ARG A 106 -8.82 -10.08 18.70
C ARG A 106 -8.29 -9.67 17.33
N SER A 107 -7.74 -10.62 16.60
CA SER A 107 -7.20 -10.46 15.25
C SER A 107 -7.90 -11.41 14.29
N TYR A 108 -8.69 -10.88 13.37
CA TYR A 108 -9.49 -11.67 12.44
C TYR A 108 -8.92 -11.74 11.03
N TYR A 109 -8.09 -10.77 10.67
CA TYR A 109 -7.57 -10.56 9.32
C TYR A 109 -6.10 -10.96 9.25
N ALA A 110 -5.77 -11.90 8.37
CA ALA A 110 -4.39 -12.25 8.06
C ALA A 110 -3.90 -11.42 6.87
N LEU A 111 -2.89 -10.60 7.12
CA LEU A 111 -2.24 -9.72 6.16
C LEU A 111 -0.73 -9.94 6.20
N GLY A 112 -0.09 -9.91 5.06
CA GLY A 112 1.36 -10.08 4.99
C GLY A 112 1.83 -10.70 3.67
N ALA A 113 3.01 -11.30 3.68
CA ALA A 113 3.70 -11.74 2.47
C ALA A 113 2.97 -12.79 1.61
N ALA A 114 1.97 -13.48 2.14
CA ALA A 114 1.18 -14.47 1.36
C ALA A 114 0.13 -13.81 0.46
N ASN A 115 -0.43 -12.69 0.89
CA ASN A 115 -1.40 -11.89 0.16
C ASN A 115 -0.85 -10.48 0.00
N LEU A 116 -0.46 -10.12 -1.22
CA LEU A 116 0.17 -8.84 -1.52
C LEU A 116 -0.82 -7.71 -1.80
N ASP A 117 -2.12 -7.95 -1.59
CA ASP A 117 -3.16 -6.95 -1.84
C ASP A 117 -2.95 -5.67 -1.00
N SER A 118 -2.53 -5.81 0.26
CA SER A 118 -2.17 -4.66 1.09
C SER A 118 -0.94 -3.90 0.58
N TYR A 119 -0.02 -4.58 -0.10
CA TYR A 119 1.11 -3.92 -0.76
C TYR A 119 0.65 -3.18 -2.01
N ASP A 120 -0.20 -3.80 -2.85
CA ASP A 120 -0.80 -3.15 -4.03
C ASP A 120 -1.49 -1.83 -3.65
N GLU A 121 -2.25 -1.84 -2.56
CA GLU A 121 -3.02 -0.70 -2.04
C GLU A 121 -2.20 0.23 -1.11
N THR A 122 -0.89 0.00 -1.00
CA THR A 122 -0.01 0.92 -0.27
C THR A 122 0.27 2.16 -1.10
N HIS A 123 -0.11 3.31 -0.58
CA HIS A 123 0.13 4.60 -1.21
C HIS A 123 1.56 5.08 -1.02
N ILE A 124 2.12 5.62 -2.09
CA ILE A 124 3.45 6.21 -2.16
C ILE A 124 3.40 7.51 -2.99
N LEU A 125 4.52 8.21 -3.06
CA LEU A 125 4.72 9.28 -4.02
C LEU A 125 5.59 8.78 -5.18
N ALA A 126 5.03 8.73 -6.39
CA ALA A 126 5.84 8.60 -7.59
C ALA A 126 6.48 9.94 -7.94
N TYR A 127 7.77 9.97 -8.33
CA TYR A 127 8.35 11.18 -8.88
C TYR A 127 8.92 11.00 -10.28
N ASN A 128 8.73 12.02 -11.11
CA ASN A 128 9.19 12.05 -12.48
C ASN A 128 10.64 12.52 -12.55
N LYS A 129 11.57 11.59 -12.82
CA LYS A 129 13.03 11.87 -12.91
C LYS A 129 13.36 12.90 -13.98
N ARG A 130 12.71 12.84 -15.12
CA ARG A 130 12.94 13.77 -16.24
C ARG A 130 12.55 15.19 -15.87
N LEU A 131 11.37 15.36 -15.26
CA LEU A 131 10.93 16.69 -14.83
C LEU A 131 11.82 17.22 -13.71
N ALA A 132 12.21 16.36 -12.75
CA ALA A 132 13.13 16.72 -11.66
C ALA A 132 14.47 17.26 -12.18
N VAL A 133 15.04 16.65 -13.23
CA VAL A 133 16.25 17.15 -13.89
C VAL A 133 15.99 18.48 -14.61
N ASN A 134 14.90 18.59 -15.35
CA ASN A 134 14.57 19.79 -16.14
C ASN A 134 14.38 21.03 -15.25
N VAL A 135 13.81 20.89 -14.06
CA VAL A 135 13.58 21.98 -13.10
C VAL A 135 14.73 22.15 -12.10
N GLY A 136 15.78 21.34 -12.20
CA GLY A 136 16.99 21.44 -11.39
C GLY A 136 16.89 20.92 -9.97
N VAL A 137 15.85 20.16 -9.65
CA VAL A 137 15.69 19.43 -8.37
C VAL A 137 16.72 18.32 -8.24
N VAL A 138 17.00 17.61 -9.34
CA VAL A 138 18.01 16.56 -9.42
C VAL A 138 19.03 16.91 -10.51
N GLN A 139 20.29 16.52 -10.32
CA GLN A 139 21.34 16.70 -11.33
C GLN A 139 21.23 15.63 -12.43
N PRO A 140 21.62 15.92 -13.70
CA PRO A 140 21.46 15.02 -14.84
C PRO A 140 22.22 13.68 -14.75
N TYR A 141 23.06 13.50 -13.75
CA TYR A 141 23.87 12.30 -13.58
C TYR A 141 23.42 11.55 -12.32
N TRP A 142 22.88 10.37 -12.49
CA TRP A 142 22.35 9.44 -11.51
C TRP A 142 23.23 9.14 -10.28
N ARG A 143 24.49 9.52 -10.28
CA ARG A 143 25.40 9.38 -9.12
C ARG A 143 25.13 10.39 -7.97
N ASN A 144 24.19 11.30 -8.12
CA ASN A 144 23.86 12.29 -7.10
C ASN A 144 22.33 12.53 -7.07
N ASN A 145 21.57 11.45 -6.88
CA ASN A 145 20.13 11.54 -6.72
C ASN A 145 19.83 12.23 -5.38
N LYS A 146 19.57 13.55 -5.46
CA LYS A 146 19.33 14.38 -4.28
C LYS A 146 18.11 13.93 -3.50
N LEU A 147 17.03 13.52 -4.20
CA LEU A 147 15.80 13.02 -3.57
C LEU A 147 16.08 11.73 -2.78
N TYR A 148 16.79 10.77 -3.39
CA TYR A 148 17.22 9.57 -2.69
C TYR A 148 18.06 9.88 -1.45
N ASN A 149 19.01 10.81 -1.56
CA ASN A 149 19.83 11.23 -0.42
C ASN A 149 19.01 11.94 0.66
N ASP A 150 18.02 12.74 0.28
CA ASP A 150 17.12 13.41 1.24
C ASP A 150 16.30 12.36 2.02
N VAL A 151 15.82 11.29 1.36
CA VAL A 151 15.13 10.17 2.03
C VAL A 151 16.06 9.40 2.95
N THR A 152 17.18 8.89 2.44
CA THR A 152 18.10 8.01 3.20
C THR A 152 18.79 8.72 4.35
N SER A 153 18.99 10.05 4.25
CA SER A 153 19.51 10.87 5.36
C SER A 153 18.44 11.29 6.38
N GLY A 154 17.17 10.98 6.12
CA GLY A 154 16.05 11.44 6.96
C GLY A 154 15.65 12.91 6.75
N GLY A 155 16.20 13.58 5.74
CA GLY A 155 15.90 14.98 5.39
C GLY A 155 14.70 15.17 4.47
N TRP A 156 14.03 14.09 4.03
CA TRP A 156 12.82 14.16 3.22
C TRP A 156 11.62 14.56 4.08
N THR A 157 11.32 15.86 4.06
CA THR A 157 10.30 16.49 4.92
C THR A 157 9.27 17.26 4.09
N LEU A 158 8.13 17.62 4.69
CA LEU A 158 7.10 18.45 4.07
C LEU A 158 7.65 19.78 3.52
N ASP A 159 8.66 20.39 4.17
CA ASP A 159 9.27 21.60 3.64
C ASP A 159 10.07 21.33 2.38
N LYS A 160 10.78 20.21 2.30
CA LYS A 160 11.49 19.79 1.10
C LYS A 160 10.55 19.43 -0.04
N PHE A 161 9.53 18.66 0.26
CA PHE A 161 8.49 18.31 -0.69
C PHE A 161 7.84 19.57 -1.29
N TYR A 162 7.49 20.54 -0.44
CA TYR A 162 6.93 21.81 -0.86
C TYR A 162 7.89 22.65 -1.69
N GLU A 163 9.16 22.76 -1.25
CA GLU A 163 10.22 23.46 -2.00
C GLU A 163 10.33 22.93 -3.43
N TYR A 164 10.37 21.61 -3.60
CA TYR A 164 10.49 20.97 -4.90
C TYR A 164 9.20 21.12 -5.73
N SER A 165 8.04 20.98 -5.10
CA SER A 165 6.75 21.20 -5.75
C SER A 165 6.60 22.61 -6.31
N LEU A 166 7.05 23.64 -5.58
CA LEU A 166 7.03 25.02 -6.07
C LEU A 166 7.90 25.23 -7.30
N VAL A 167 9.11 24.67 -7.31
CA VAL A 167 10.04 24.79 -8.43
C VAL A 167 9.49 24.13 -9.69
N ALA A 168 8.74 23.05 -9.55
CA ALA A 168 8.16 22.30 -10.66
C ALA A 168 6.82 22.87 -11.17
N SER A 169 6.25 23.84 -10.46
CA SER A 169 4.96 24.45 -10.83
C SER A 169 5.19 25.67 -11.71
N TYR A 170 4.87 25.58 -13.00
CA TYR A 170 5.03 26.70 -13.91
C TYR A 170 4.05 26.64 -15.09
N ASP A 171 3.69 27.84 -15.58
CA ASP A 171 2.92 28.03 -16.80
C ASP A 171 3.78 27.64 -18.01
N ARG A 172 3.50 26.45 -18.55
CA ARG A 172 4.28 25.83 -19.64
C ARG A 172 4.02 26.50 -20.98
N ASN A 173 2.80 26.97 -21.20
CA ASN A 173 2.37 27.56 -22.47
C ASN A 173 2.50 29.11 -22.51
N GLY A 174 2.75 29.73 -21.34
CA GLY A 174 2.97 31.18 -21.20
C GLY A 174 1.72 32.04 -21.34
N ASP A 175 0.51 31.47 -21.12
CA ASP A 175 -0.76 32.19 -21.28
C ASP A 175 -1.17 32.97 -20.01
N GLY A 176 -0.41 32.86 -18.93
CA GLY A 176 -0.64 33.54 -17.65
C GLY A 176 -1.68 32.86 -16.78
N ARG A 177 -2.05 31.59 -17.06
CA ARG A 177 -3.02 30.82 -16.31
C ARG A 177 -2.48 29.40 -16.08
N MET A 178 -2.69 28.88 -14.88
CA MET A 178 -2.41 27.48 -14.59
C MET A 178 -3.61 26.61 -14.97
N THR A 179 -3.40 25.69 -15.92
CA THR A 179 -4.42 24.78 -16.48
C THR A 179 -3.89 23.36 -16.62
N SER A 180 -4.67 22.42 -17.14
CA SER A 180 -4.21 21.05 -17.45
C SER A 180 -3.13 20.98 -18.55
N SER A 181 -2.75 22.10 -19.15
CA SER A 181 -1.65 22.17 -20.13
C SER A 181 -0.30 22.50 -19.52
N ASP A 182 -0.27 22.78 -18.22
CA ASP A 182 0.88 23.32 -17.49
C ASP A 182 1.51 22.27 -16.58
N CYS A 183 2.63 22.63 -15.96
CA CYS A 183 3.32 21.74 -15.04
C CYS A 183 2.99 22.08 -13.59
N TYR A 184 2.83 21.03 -12.79
CA TYR A 184 2.53 21.13 -11.37
C TYR A 184 3.56 20.36 -10.54
N GLY A 185 3.77 20.80 -9.32
CA GLY A 185 4.67 20.14 -8.39
C GLY A 185 4.10 18.83 -7.87
N TYR A 186 2.77 18.78 -7.68
CA TYR A 186 2.12 17.63 -7.08
C TYR A 186 0.73 17.39 -7.67
N PHE A 187 0.45 16.15 -7.97
CA PHE A 187 -0.84 15.61 -8.37
C PHE A 187 -1.39 14.69 -7.30
N ALA A 188 -2.59 14.93 -6.82
CA ALA A 188 -3.30 14.05 -5.91
C ALA A 188 -4.81 14.31 -5.92
N ASP A 189 -5.61 13.33 -5.58
CA ASP A 189 -6.94 13.58 -5.06
C ASP A 189 -6.86 14.33 -3.72
N THR A 190 -7.89 15.08 -3.37
CA THR A 190 -7.84 15.91 -2.14
C THR A 190 -7.85 15.05 -0.88
N ASP A 191 -8.63 13.97 -0.89
CA ASP A 191 -8.79 13.11 0.27
C ASP A 191 -7.52 12.28 0.46
N ASP A 192 -6.93 11.77 -0.62
CA ASP A 192 -5.66 11.04 -0.65
C ASP A 192 -4.49 11.88 -0.15
N MET A 193 -4.39 13.12 -0.64
CA MET A 193 -3.37 14.05 -0.15
C MET A 193 -3.45 14.23 1.36
N LEU A 194 -4.66 14.45 1.90
CA LEU A 194 -4.82 14.66 3.33
C LEU A 194 -4.50 13.39 4.13
N ALA A 195 -5.04 12.25 3.70
CA ALA A 195 -4.81 10.96 4.36
C ALA A 195 -3.33 10.57 4.31
N GLY A 196 -2.69 10.65 3.13
CA GLY A 196 -1.30 10.31 2.93
C GLY A 196 -0.34 11.21 3.70
N MET A 197 -0.53 12.53 3.66
CA MET A 197 0.32 13.46 4.40
C MET A 197 0.14 13.34 5.92
N CYS A 198 -1.07 13.01 6.40
CA CYS A 198 -1.31 12.73 7.81
C CYS A 198 -0.63 11.41 8.23
N ALA A 199 -0.75 10.37 7.42
CA ALA A 199 -0.07 9.09 7.66
C ALA A 199 1.45 9.29 7.68
N GLY A 200 2.02 9.97 6.67
CA GLY A 200 3.46 10.30 6.60
C GLY A 200 3.96 11.08 7.81
N ALA A 201 3.10 11.90 8.42
CA ALA A 201 3.39 12.59 9.66
C ALA A 201 3.20 11.74 10.92
N GLY A 202 2.85 10.45 10.79
CA GLY A 202 2.56 9.56 11.91
C GLY A 202 1.28 9.90 12.67
N GLU A 203 0.38 10.69 12.05
CA GLU A 203 -0.91 11.03 12.65
C GLU A 203 -1.95 9.96 12.34
N ARG A 204 -2.81 9.72 13.31
CA ARG A 204 -3.90 8.75 13.22
C ARG A 204 -5.24 9.42 13.49
N PHE A 205 -6.26 9.07 12.70
CA PHE A 205 -7.63 9.52 12.92
C PHE A 205 -8.38 8.66 13.94
N VAL A 206 -7.92 7.43 14.12
CA VAL A 206 -8.43 6.48 15.11
C VAL A 206 -7.26 6.03 15.99
N THR A 207 -7.50 5.93 17.27
CA THR A 207 -6.55 5.42 18.26
C THR A 207 -7.23 4.40 19.17
N ARG A 208 -6.47 3.79 20.08
CA ARG A 208 -6.99 2.85 21.07
C ARG A 208 -7.02 3.45 22.44
N ALA A 209 -8.13 3.27 23.12
CA ALA A 209 -8.24 3.51 24.56
C ALA A 209 -7.44 2.45 25.35
N SER A 210 -7.24 2.71 26.64
CA SER A 210 -6.51 1.79 27.53
C SER A 210 -7.21 0.44 27.75
N ASP A 211 -8.49 0.35 27.44
CA ASP A 211 -9.30 -0.88 27.47
C ASP A 211 -9.31 -1.63 26.12
N GLY A 212 -8.63 -1.07 25.10
CA GLY A 212 -8.53 -1.65 23.75
C GLY A 212 -9.61 -1.18 22.78
N ASP A 213 -10.58 -0.40 23.22
CA ASP A 213 -11.62 0.13 22.35
C ASP A 213 -11.08 1.19 21.38
N LEU A 214 -11.66 1.22 20.18
CA LEU A 214 -11.31 2.20 19.15
C LEU A 214 -11.95 3.56 19.48
N MET A 215 -11.15 4.61 19.40
CA MET A 215 -11.59 5.99 19.62
C MET A 215 -11.19 6.88 18.44
N LEU A 216 -12.13 7.73 18.01
CA LEU A 216 -11.80 8.79 17.07
C LEU A 216 -10.91 9.84 17.79
N VAL A 217 -9.86 10.25 17.08
CA VAL A 217 -9.04 11.40 17.50
C VAL A 217 -9.85 12.66 17.21
N THR A 218 -10.37 13.28 18.27
CA THR A 218 -11.26 14.43 18.19
C THR A 218 -10.54 15.75 18.49
N ASP A 219 -11.29 16.83 18.55
CA ASP A 219 -11.01 18.27 18.43
C ASP A 219 -9.80 18.86 19.19
N ASP A 220 -9.20 18.18 20.13
CA ASP A 220 -8.08 18.71 20.92
C ASP A 220 -6.68 18.30 20.41
N ASN A 221 -6.58 17.76 19.18
CA ASN A 221 -5.29 17.41 18.59
C ASN A 221 -4.64 18.65 17.93
N GLU A 222 -3.90 19.43 18.71
CA GLU A 222 -3.16 20.61 18.22
C GLU A 222 -2.16 20.24 17.12
N ARG A 223 -1.60 19.03 17.17
CA ARG A 223 -0.62 18.56 16.20
C ARG A 223 -1.27 18.31 14.83
N LEU A 224 -2.39 17.61 14.79
CA LEU A 224 -3.15 17.37 13.55
C LEU A 224 -3.71 18.68 12.99
N SER A 225 -4.23 19.57 13.84
CA SER A 225 -4.71 20.90 13.42
C SER A 225 -3.59 21.76 12.84
N GLY A 226 -2.40 21.72 13.44
CA GLY A 226 -1.21 22.42 12.96
C GLY A 226 -0.73 21.87 11.59
N LEU A 227 -0.72 20.54 11.45
CA LEU A 227 -0.38 19.87 10.18
C LEU A 227 -1.36 20.28 9.08
N TYR A 228 -2.67 20.20 9.35
CA TYR A 228 -3.70 20.60 8.39
C TYR A 228 -3.55 22.06 7.94
N ALA A 229 -3.31 22.98 8.89
CA ALA A 229 -3.10 24.39 8.56
C ALA A 229 -1.86 24.60 7.67
N ARG A 230 -0.79 23.82 7.92
CA ARG A 230 0.42 23.82 7.12
C ARG A 230 0.17 23.29 5.70
N LEU A 231 -0.45 22.13 5.56
CA LEU A 231 -0.82 21.54 4.25
C LEU A 231 -1.68 22.51 3.45
N LYS A 232 -2.69 23.09 4.07
CA LYS A 232 -3.54 24.09 3.43
C LYS A 232 -2.74 25.30 2.93
N SER A 233 -1.81 25.83 3.71
CA SER A 233 -1.01 26.98 3.31
C SER A 233 -0.01 26.64 2.20
N GLN A 234 0.51 25.42 2.18
CA GLN A 234 1.53 24.97 1.24
C GLN A 234 0.95 24.53 -0.12
N PHE A 235 -0.17 23.81 -0.12
CA PHE A 235 -0.67 23.15 -1.32
C PHE A 235 -1.88 23.80 -1.97
N TYR A 236 -2.69 24.59 -1.24
CA TYR A 236 -3.81 25.32 -1.83
C TYR A 236 -3.43 26.67 -2.46
N ASN A 237 -2.18 26.79 -2.93
CA ASN A 237 -1.64 28.01 -3.57
C ASN A 237 -1.42 27.86 -5.09
N GLY A 238 -1.85 26.75 -5.68
CA GLY A 238 -1.71 26.48 -7.11
C GLY A 238 -0.48 25.64 -7.50
N SER A 239 0.32 25.17 -6.53
CA SER A 239 1.43 24.24 -6.80
C SER A 239 0.98 22.77 -6.89
N CYS A 240 -0.22 22.49 -6.40
CA CYS A 240 -0.86 21.18 -6.47
C CYS A 240 -2.04 21.23 -7.45
N ARG A 241 -2.21 20.16 -8.20
CA ARG A 241 -3.39 19.94 -9.02
C ARG A 241 -4.19 18.79 -8.46
N TYR A 242 -5.45 19.08 -8.19
CA TYR A 242 -6.43 18.11 -7.70
C TYR A 242 -7.30 17.63 -8.83
N GLY A 243 -7.76 16.41 -8.77
CA GLY A 243 -8.68 15.82 -9.72
C GLY A 243 -8.96 14.36 -9.46
N ASP A 244 -9.55 13.73 -10.41
CA ASP A 244 -9.77 12.30 -10.49
C ASP A 244 -8.44 11.57 -10.80
N ASP A 245 -8.18 10.44 -10.17
CA ASP A 245 -6.90 9.74 -10.23
C ASP A 245 -6.51 9.35 -11.65
N ASP A 246 -7.40 8.76 -12.43
CA ASP A 246 -7.14 8.38 -13.82
C ASP A 246 -6.65 9.58 -14.65
N MET A 247 -7.27 10.76 -14.45
CA MET A 247 -6.85 11.99 -15.11
C MET A 247 -5.49 12.45 -14.61
N LEU A 248 -5.22 12.37 -13.31
CA LEU A 248 -3.97 12.83 -12.71
C LEU A 248 -2.81 11.95 -13.14
N ILE A 249 -2.96 10.63 -13.12
CA ILE A 249 -1.98 9.66 -13.60
C ILE A 249 -1.67 9.90 -15.08
N MET A 250 -2.69 10.10 -15.91
CA MET A 250 -2.50 10.42 -17.33
C MET A 250 -1.69 11.72 -17.54
N LEU A 251 -1.95 12.77 -16.76
CA LEU A 251 -1.20 14.02 -16.84
C LEU A 251 0.24 13.84 -16.31
N PHE A 252 0.41 13.05 -15.28
CA PHE A 252 1.71 12.72 -14.72
C PHE A 252 2.55 11.94 -15.74
N ASP A 253 1.96 10.95 -16.40
CA ASP A 253 2.60 10.19 -17.47
C ASP A 253 2.93 11.02 -18.71
N ASN A 254 2.30 12.20 -18.88
CA ASN A 254 2.69 13.20 -19.87
C ASN A 254 3.76 14.19 -19.39
N ALA A 255 4.47 13.89 -18.30
CA ALA A 255 5.50 14.72 -17.68
C ALA A 255 5.02 16.13 -17.29
N GLN A 256 3.80 16.24 -16.78
CA GLN A 256 3.21 17.50 -16.31
C GLN A 256 3.24 17.61 -14.78
N GLY A 257 3.56 16.53 -14.05
CA GLY A 257 3.72 16.48 -12.59
C GLY A 257 5.12 16.10 -12.16
N LEU A 258 5.64 16.72 -11.09
CA LEU A 258 6.87 16.27 -10.46
C LEU A 258 6.61 15.08 -9.55
N PHE A 259 5.58 15.17 -8.72
CA PHE A 259 5.11 14.13 -7.83
C PHE A 259 3.66 13.76 -8.14
N CYS A 260 3.33 12.50 -7.98
CA CYS A 260 1.96 12.00 -8.02
C CYS A 260 1.74 11.05 -6.84
N ASP A 261 0.59 11.19 -6.17
CA ASP A 261 0.12 10.19 -5.21
C ASP A 261 -0.40 9.00 -5.99
N VAL A 262 0.08 7.82 -5.70
CA VAL A 262 -0.28 6.58 -6.39
C VAL A 262 -0.17 5.41 -5.43
N THR A 263 -0.90 4.35 -5.68
CA THR A 263 -0.68 3.05 -5.05
C THR A 263 0.54 2.34 -5.66
N LEU A 264 1.07 1.31 -5.01
CA LEU A 264 2.14 0.50 -5.59
C LEU A 264 1.68 -0.25 -6.85
N ALA A 265 0.41 -0.65 -6.93
CA ALA A 265 -0.17 -1.23 -8.14
C ALA A 265 -0.12 -0.24 -9.31
N GLU A 266 -0.62 0.97 -9.13
CA GLU A 266 -0.58 2.03 -10.13
C GLU A 266 0.85 2.43 -10.50
N PHE A 267 1.76 2.45 -9.51
CA PHE A 267 3.17 2.71 -9.77
C PHE A 267 3.79 1.64 -10.68
N THR A 268 3.41 0.37 -10.49
CA THR A 268 3.86 -0.74 -11.35
C THR A 268 3.41 -0.55 -12.80
N GLU A 269 2.19 -0.05 -13.03
CA GLU A 269 1.69 0.27 -14.37
C GLU A 269 2.49 1.38 -15.07
N LEU A 270 3.09 2.31 -14.29
CA LEU A 270 3.97 3.35 -14.85
C LEU A 270 5.30 2.80 -15.41
N ASN A 271 5.68 1.55 -15.11
CA ASN A 271 6.89 0.92 -15.67
C ASN A 271 6.85 0.78 -17.20
N ASP A 272 5.66 0.72 -17.80
CA ASP A 272 5.46 0.68 -19.24
C ASP A 272 5.52 2.07 -19.91
N SER A 273 5.69 3.12 -19.11
CA SER A 273 5.75 4.50 -19.58
C SER A 273 7.04 4.81 -20.34
N PHE A 274 6.97 5.87 -21.16
CA PHE A 274 8.15 6.44 -21.82
C PHE A 274 9.10 7.17 -20.86
N PHE A 275 8.61 7.57 -19.69
CA PHE A 275 9.37 8.33 -18.69
C PHE A 275 9.84 7.41 -17.56
N GLU A 276 10.94 7.80 -16.94
CA GLU A 276 11.43 7.12 -15.75
C GLU A 276 10.83 7.74 -14.49
N TYR A 277 10.25 6.90 -13.65
CA TYR A 277 9.70 7.23 -12.34
C TYR A 277 10.46 6.50 -11.24
N GLU A 278 10.45 7.05 -10.04
CA GLU A 278 10.96 6.37 -8.85
C GLU A 278 9.97 6.56 -7.69
N PRO A 279 9.84 5.54 -6.80
CA PRO A 279 9.00 5.64 -5.63
C PRO A 279 9.67 6.46 -4.54
N LEU A 280 8.87 7.16 -3.76
CA LEU A 280 9.29 7.88 -2.55
C LEU A 280 8.26 7.63 -1.45
N PRO A 281 8.67 7.55 -0.18
CA PRO A 281 7.72 7.55 0.93
C PRO A 281 7.06 8.92 1.06
N TYR A 282 5.94 9.00 1.78
CA TYR A 282 5.41 10.29 2.19
C TYR A 282 6.43 11.06 3.03
N PRO A 283 6.51 12.39 2.86
CA PRO A 283 7.47 13.20 3.61
C PRO A 283 7.10 13.27 5.09
N LYS A 284 8.10 13.25 5.95
CA LYS A 284 7.94 13.50 7.38
C LYS A 284 7.53 14.95 7.66
N PRO A 285 6.86 15.27 8.76
CA PRO A 285 6.54 16.64 9.12
C PRO A 285 7.81 17.48 9.32
N ASP A 286 8.84 16.89 9.90
CA ASP A 286 10.17 17.47 10.13
C ASP A 286 11.22 16.37 10.42
N GLU A 287 12.48 16.75 10.63
CA GLU A 287 13.58 15.82 10.87
C GLU A 287 13.54 15.14 12.26
N SER A 288 12.65 15.54 13.17
CA SER A 288 12.53 14.91 14.49
C SER A 288 11.85 13.55 14.46
N GLN A 289 11.06 13.28 13.43
CA GLN A 289 10.49 11.94 13.18
C GLN A 289 11.58 11.02 12.63
N SER A 290 11.75 9.84 13.24
CA SER A 290 12.79 8.88 12.84
C SER A 290 12.44 8.13 11.56
N GLU A 291 11.17 7.70 11.42
CA GLU A 291 10.70 6.77 10.40
C GLU A 291 9.77 7.46 9.41
N TYR A 292 9.71 6.92 8.20
CA TYR A 292 8.69 7.25 7.23
C TYR A 292 7.50 6.33 7.43
N HIS A 293 6.31 6.84 7.14
CA HIS A 293 5.08 6.07 7.22
C HIS A 293 4.31 6.20 5.91
N SER A 294 3.54 5.17 5.61
CA SER A 294 2.63 5.15 4.48
C SER A 294 1.22 4.79 4.96
N ARG A 295 0.28 4.67 4.04
CA ARG A 295 -1.09 4.21 4.31
C ARG A 295 -1.48 3.11 3.33
N VAL A 296 -2.38 2.26 3.78
CA VAL A 296 -3.15 1.35 2.94
C VAL A 296 -4.58 1.86 2.96
N GLU A 297 -5.19 2.05 1.79
CA GLU A 297 -6.53 2.62 1.72
C GLU A 297 -7.60 1.57 1.93
N SER A 298 -7.66 0.59 1.07
CA SER A 298 -8.60 -0.50 1.10
C SER A 298 -7.91 -1.74 0.56
N CYS A 299 -8.01 -2.83 1.27
CA CYS A 299 -7.42 -4.09 0.79
C CYS A 299 -8.29 -5.27 1.20
N ASN A 300 -8.08 -6.39 0.54
CA ASN A 300 -8.60 -7.66 0.98
C ASN A 300 -7.66 -8.28 2.02
N ALA A 301 -8.23 -9.08 2.90
CA ALA A 301 -7.49 -9.85 3.88
C ALA A 301 -8.02 -11.27 3.96
N THR A 302 -7.14 -12.19 4.28
CA THR A 302 -7.53 -13.58 4.46
C THR A 302 -8.14 -13.80 5.84
N VAL A 303 -9.30 -14.46 5.88
CA VAL A 303 -10.02 -14.80 7.11
C VAL A 303 -10.30 -16.30 7.17
N VAL A 304 -10.44 -16.82 8.38
CA VAL A 304 -10.89 -18.19 8.62
C VAL A 304 -12.36 -18.14 9.05
N PRO A 305 -13.31 -18.70 8.28
CA PRO A 305 -14.74 -18.66 8.62
C PRO A 305 -15.05 -19.49 9.86
N ALA A 306 -15.98 -19.02 10.69
CA ALA A 306 -16.42 -19.73 11.89
C ALA A 306 -17.06 -21.11 11.61
N SER A 307 -17.43 -21.39 10.37
CA SER A 307 -17.91 -22.71 9.90
C SER A 307 -16.77 -23.68 9.56
N CYS A 308 -15.50 -23.22 9.54
CA CYS A 308 -14.35 -24.07 9.23
C CYS A 308 -14.26 -25.25 10.22
N PRO A 309 -14.20 -26.51 9.74
CA PRO A 309 -14.22 -27.68 10.60
C PRO A 309 -12.88 -27.94 11.30
N ASP A 310 -11.77 -27.47 10.73
CA ASP A 310 -10.41 -27.65 11.29
C ASP A 310 -9.59 -26.34 11.19
N PRO A 311 -9.91 -25.34 12.01
CA PRO A 311 -9.25 -24.03 11.96
C PRO A 311 -7.77 -24.10 12.33
N GLU A 312 -7.34 -25.07 13.14
CA GLU A 312 -5.91 -25.24 13.48
C GLU A 312 -5.11 -25.69 12.26
N PHE A 313 -5.64 -26.60 11.45
CA PHE A 313 -4.99 -26.99 10.19
C PHE A 313 -4.95 -25.84 9.19
N VAL A 314 -6.04 -25.06 9.10
CA VAL A 314 -6.09 -23.87 8.24
C VAL A 314 -5.07 -22.82 8.72
N GLY A 315 -4.90 -22.64 10.03
CA GLY A 315 -3.85 -21.81 10.60
C GLY A 315 -2.44 -22.19 10.12
N VAL A 316 -2.14 -23.50 10.05
CA VAL A 316 -0.87 -23.99 9.47
C VAL A 316 -0.77 -23.60 7.99
N LEU A 317 -1.88 -23.67 7.26
CA LEU A 317 -1.91 -23.29 5.83
C LEU A 317 -1.93 -21.77 5.59
N LEU A 318 -2.20 -20.94 6.58
CA LEU A 318 -1.96 -19.50 6.54
C LEU A 318 -0.48 -19.18 6.81
N GLU A 319 0.07 -19.81 7.84
CA GLU A 319 1.45 -19.59 8.29
C GLU A 319 2.49 -20.03 7.24
N ALA A 320 2.26 -21.18 6.61
CA ALA A 320 3.22 -21.76 5.68
C ALA A 320 3.40 -20.92 4.40
N PRO A 321 2.36 -20.50 3.66
CA PRO A 321 2.52 -19.60 2.52
C PRO A 321 3.10 -18.25 2.91
N ALA A 322 2.74 -17.68 4.07
CA ALA A 322 3.28 -16.42 4.53
C ALA A 322 4.81 -16.52 4.75
N SER A 323 5.25 -17.58 5.42
CA SER A 323 6.67 -17.84 5.64
C SER A 323 7.45 -18.09 4.35
N GLU A 324 6.92 -18.90 3.42
CA GLU A 324 7.57 -19.22 2.15
C GLU A 324 7.60 -18.02 1.18
N SER A 325 6.71 -17.05 1.35
CA SER A 325 6.61 -15.88 0.47
C SER A 325 7.74 -14.87 0.69
N THR A 326 8.35 -14.80 1.87
CA THR A 326 9.35 -13.76 2.21
C THR A 326 10.60 -13.78 1.34
N GLY A 327 11.06 -14.96 0.93
CA GLY A 327 12.28 -15.14 0.15
C GLY A 327 12.06 -15.21 -1.37
N GLY A 328 10.83 -15.33 -1.82
CA GLY A 328 10.49 -15.52 -3.21
C GLY A 328 9.47 -14.51 -3.72
N LEU A 329 8.23 -14.64 -3.28
CA LEU A 329 7.12 -13.83 -3.79
C LEU A 329 7.28 -12.33 -3.49
N LEU A 330 7.60 -11.96 -2.26
CA LEU A 330 7.77 -10.54 -1.90
C LEU A 330 8.93 -9.90 -2.67
N GLN A 331 10.04 -10.62 -2.86
CA GLN A 331 11.15 -10.10 -3.65
C GLN A 331 10.81 -9.98 -5.14
N ALA A 332 10.06 -10.94 -5.69
CA ALA A 332 9.57 -10.86 -7.06
C ALA A 332 8.64 -9.67 -7.25
N TYR A 333 7.73 -9.43 -6.31
CA TYR A 333 6.81 -8.29 -6.31
C TYR A 333 7.57 -6.95 -6.28
N ILE A 334 8.50 -6.77 -5.33
CA ILE A 334 9.30 -5.54 -5.26
C ILE A 334 10.11 -5.33 -6.55
N ALA A 335 10.67 -6.41 -7.11
CA ALA A 335 11.42 -6.32 -8.37
C ALA A 335 10.52 -5.93 -9.55
N ASP A 336 9.26 -6.39 -9.58
CA ASP A 336 8.26 -6.01 -10.56
C ASP A 336 7.88 -4.53 -10.42
N CYS A 337 7.56 -4.08 -9.21
CA CYS A 337 7.24 -2.69 -8.91
C CYS A 337 8.34 -1.70 -9.34
N ILE A 338 9.62 -2.05 -9.13
CA ILE A 338 10.75 -1.17 -9.50
C ILE A 338 11.06 -1.24 -10.99
N GLY A 339 10.62 -2.29 -11.69
CA GLY A 339 10.99 -2.58 -13.07
C GLY A 339 12.44 -3.03 -13.19
N ILE A 340 12.68 -4.33 -13.25
CA ILE A 340 14.03 -4.97 -13.29
C ILE A 340 14.93 -4.41 -14.40
N ASN A 341 14.36 -3.79 -15.43
CA ASN A 341 15.05 -3.31 -16.63
C ASN A 341 15.48 -1.84 -16.57
N HIS A 342 15.20 -1.11 -15.48
CA HIS A 342 15.66 0.27 -15.37
C HIS A 342 17.10 0.32 -14.86
N GLU A 343 18.02 0.79 -15.72
CA GLU A 343 19.42 1.08 -15.33
C GLU A 343 19.41 2.12 -14.20
N GLY A 344 19.48 1.68 -12.95
CA GLY A 344 19.48 2.52 -11.75
C GLY A 344 18.67 2.00 -10.58
N GLY A 345 17.99 0.85 -10.73
CA GLY A 345 17.08 0.28 -9.73
C GLY A 345 17.71 -0.14 -8.38
N GLU A 346 19.05 -0.18 -8.26
CA GLU A 346 19.70 -0.54 -6.98
C GLU A 346 19.38 0.44 -5.84
N GLY A 347 19.10 1.72 -6.14
CA GLY A 347 18.76 2.71 -5.12
C GLY A 347 17.27 2.70 -4.75
N SER A 348 16.39 2.38 -5.71
CA SER A 348 14.94 2.36 -5.48
C SER A 348 14.51 1.18 -4.61
N TYR A 349 15.24 0.08 -4.65
CA TYR A 349 15.00 -1.10 -3.80
C TYR A 349 15.10 -0.80 -2.30
N GLU A 350 15.92 0.17 -1.92
CA GLU A 350 16.09 0.58 -0.51
C GLU A 350 15.01 1.57 -0.04
N LEU A 351 14.14 2.05 -0.95
CA LEU A 351 13.08 3.02 -0.67
C LEU A 351 11.70 2.36 -0.49
N LEU A 352 11.53 1.14 -0.95
CA LEU A 352 10.36 0.29 -0.75
C LEU A 352 10.60 -0.71 0.39
#